data_585c47577e7738fb657f4493fcc3fa60
#
_entry.id   585c47577e7738fb657f4493fcc3fa60
#
_cell.length_a   1.000
_cell.length_b   1.000
_cell.length_c   1.000
_cell.angle_alpha   90.00
_cell.angle_beta   90.00
_cell.angle_gamma   90.00
#
_symmetry.space_group_name_H-M   'P 1'
#
loop_
_entity.id
_entity.type
_entity.pdbx_description
1 polymer ?
#
loop_
_entity_poly.entity_id
_entity_poly.type
_entity_poly.pdbx_seq_one_letter_code
_entity_poly.pdbx_strand_id
1 'polypeptide(L)'
;MEPVEAHDSATETYDAAVDLITAYPDLKVIYCTAGGPYGAAQAVKDQGKTGEIGVVCFDWVPDNLQYVATGEIIGAVSQDPENMAWMSVMSVFNYTVTGEKPESTHLLTDSDLVTPDTLAEKVPDFKAQ
;
A
#
# COMPACT_ATOMS: atom_id res chain seq x y z
N MET A 1 -15.13 12.51 -7.89
CA MET A 1 -14.80 12.83 -6.46
C MET A 1 -13.43 13.47 -6.44
N GLU A 2 -13.21 14.53 -5.69
CA GLU A 2 -11.88 15.11 -5.46
C GLU A 2 -11.11 14.22 -4.48
N PRO A 3 -9.78 14.10 -4.64
CA PRO A 3 -8.93 13.41 -3.66
C PRO A 3 -9.03 14.08 -2.28
N VAL A 4 -8.95 13.28 -1.23
CA VAL A 4 -8.94 13.76 0.16
C VAL A 4 -7.52 13.62 0.70
N GLU A 5 -6.98 14.67 1.27
CA GLU A 5 -5.65 14.68 1.90
C GLU A 5 -5.73 14.08 3.31
N ALA A 6 -4.80 13.18 3.63
CA ALA A 6 -4.70 12.52 4.93
C ALA A 6 -3.28 12.60 5.54
N HIS A 7 -2.39 13.40 4.96
CA HIS A 7 -1.05 13.76 5.48
C HIS A 7 -0.19 12.56 5.94
N ASP A 8 -0.27 11.42 5.26
CA ASP A 8 0.39 10.15 5.64
C ASP A 8 0.04 9.65 7.05
N SER A 9 -1.10 10.08 7.59
CA SER A 9 -1.56 9.77 8.93
C SER A 9 -2.67 8.71 8.91
N ALA A 10 -2.46 7.59 9.61
CA ALA A 10 -3.48 6.55 9.72
C ALA A 10 -4.76 7.06 10.40
N THR A 11 -4.63 7.96 11.38
CA THR A 11 -5.79 8.55 12.05
C THR A 11 -6.60 9.43 11.11
N GLU A 12 -5.93 10.29 10.33
CA GLU A 12 -6.61 11.15 9.36
C GLU A 12 -7.19 10.33 8.20
N THR A 13 -6.49 9.25 7.78
CA THR A 13 -7.00 8.31 6.79
C THR A 13 -8.26 7.59 7.30
N TYR A 14 -8.30 7.22 8.58
CA TYR A 14 -9.48 6.65 9.21
C TYR A 14 -10.66 7.63 9.20
N ASP A 15 -10.45 8.86 9.68
CA ASP A 15 -11.48 9.89 9.73
C ASP A 15 -12.02 10.20 8.33
N ALA A 16 -11.12 10.39 7.35
CA ALA A 16 -11.49 10.62 5.97
C ALA A 16 -12.30 9.45 5.38
N ALA A 17 -11.94 8.20 5.69
CA ALA A 17 -12.67 7.03 5.24
C ALA A 17 -14.08 6.95 5.84
N VAL A 18 -14.25 7.27 7.12
CA VAL A 18 -15.58 7.36 7.78
C VAL A 18 -16.45 8.40 7.11
N ASP A 19 -15.88 9.57 6.81
CA ASP A 19 -16.60 10.66 6.12
C ASP A 19 -17.01 10.23 4.70
N LEU A 20 -16.11 9.58 3.95
CA LEU A 20 -16.39 9.07 2.60
C LEU A 20 -17.49 8.00 2.61
N ILE A 21 -17.44 7.04 3.52
CA ILE A 21 -18.45 5.99 3.67
C ILE A 21 -19.81 6.59 3.99
N THR A 22 -19.84 7.62 4.82
CA THR A 22 -21.07 8.32 5.20
C THR A 22 -21.63 9.15 4.04
N ALA A 23 -20.78 9.87 3.32
CA ALA A 23 -21.19 10.76 2.24
C ALA A 23 -21.60 10.02 0.96
N TYR A 24 -21.05 8.81 0.74
CA TYR A 24 -21.27 8.03 -0.49
C TYR A 24 -21.76 6.62 -0.18
N PRO A 25 -23.07 6.40 0.01
CA PRO A 25 -23.64 5.10 0.37
C PRO A 25 -23.41 3.98 -0.65
N ASP A 26 -23.08 4.33 -1.88
CA ASP A 26 -22.75 3.42 -2.98
C ASP A 26 -21.24 3.22 -3.18
N LEU A 27 -20.39 3.73 -2.28
CA LEU A 27 -18.94 3.56 -2.31
C LEU A 27 -18.56 2.07 -2.32
N LYS A 28 -17.63 1.70 -3.21
CA LYS A 28 -17.15 0.31 -3.34
C LYS A 28 -15.67 0.16 -3.09
N VAL A 29 -14.88 1.19 -3.38
CA VAL A 29 -13.42 1.12 -3.25
C VAL A 29 -12.89 2.44 -2.70
N ILE A 30 -11.97 2.33 -1.74
CA ILE A 30 -11.12 3.43 -1.28
C ILE A 30 -9.70 3.12 -1.76
N TYR A 31 -9.12 4.05 -2.52
CA TYR A 31 -7.76 3.94 -3.00
C TYR A 31 -6.85 4.88 -2.21
N CYS A 32 -5.88 4.30 -1.47
CA CYS A 32 -4.92 5.04 -0.67
C CYS A 32 -3.56 5.06 -1.39
N THR A 33 -3.07 6.26 -1.73
CA THR A 33 -1.81 6.47 -2.45
C THR A 33 -0.62 6.80 -1.56
N ALA A 34 -0.88 7.05 -0.28
CA ALA A 34 0.10 7.53 0.70
C ALA A 34 0.08 6.65 1.95
N GLY A 35 0.81 7.01 3.00
CA GLY A 35 0.90 6.26 4.25
C GLY A 35 -0.43 6.16 5.02
N GLY A 36 -0.56 5.12 5.84
CA GLY A 36 -1.71 4.91 6.72
C GLY A 36 -2.94 4.21 6.13
N PRO A 37 -2.85 3.40 5.04
CA PRO A 37 -4.01 2.72 4.44
C PRO A 37 -4.76 1.82 5.42
N TYR A 38 -4.07 1.26 6.42
CA TYR A 38 -4.69 0.49 7.49
C TYR A 38 -5.71 1.30 8.32
N GLY A 39 -5.60 2.63 8.34
CA GLY A 39 -6.65 3.48 8.91
C GLY A 39 -7.96 3.39 8.12
N ALA A 40 -7.91 3.45 6.77
CA ALA A 40 -9.10 3.26 5.96
C ALA A 40 -9.68 1.85 6.11
N ALA A 41 -8.81 0.82 6.18
CA ALA A 41 -9.24 -0.55 6.39
C ALA A 41 -9.92 -0.73 7.77
N GLN A 42 -9.38 -0.12 8.81
CA GLN A 42 -10.01 -0.10 10.13
C GLN A 42 -11.38 0.58 10.09
N ALA A 43 -11.53 1.71 9.37
CA ALA A 43 -12.81 2.39 9.22
C ALA A 43 -13.85 1.50 8.50
N VAL A 44 -13.47 0.82 7.43
CA VAL A 44 -14.33 -0.16 6.72
C VAL A 44 -14.80 -1.25 7.68
N LYS A 45 -13.90 -1.79 8.49
CA LYS A 45 -14.20 -2.82 9.48
C LYS A 45 -15.16 -2.33 10.56
N ASP A 46 -14.86 -1.18 11.16
CA ASP A 46 -15.65 -0.61 12.27
C ASP A 46 -17.07 -0.19 11.83
N GLN A 47 -17.21 0.21 10.57
CA GLN A 47 -18.49 0.51 9.93
C GLN A 47 -19.26 -0.76 9.49
N GLY A 48 -18.69 -1.95 9.69
CA GLY A 48 -19.31 -3.23 9.30
C GLY A 48 -19.41 -3.40 7.77
N LYS A 49 -18.49 -2.79 7.01
CA LYS A 49 -18.50 -2.76 5.54
C LYS A 49 -17.49 -3.71 4.89
N THR A 50 -16.85 -4.59 5.68
CA THR A 50 -15.99 -5.65 5.15
C THR A 50 -16.75 -6.49 4.13
N GLY A 51 -16.17 -6.65 2.94
CA GLY A 51 -16.80 -7.34 1.82
C GLY A 51 -17.77 -6.50 0.98
N GLU A 52 -18.19 -5.30 1.46
CA GLU A 52 -18.97 -4.34 0.67
C GLU A 52 -18.10 -3.24 0.07
N ILE A 53 -17.08 -2.78 0.84
CA ILE A 53 -16.10 -1.76 0.46
C ILE A 53 -14.72 -2.36 0.61
N GLY A 54 -13.92 -2.31 -0.46
CA GLY A 54 -12.52 -2.74 -0.45
C GLY A 54 -11.56 -1.58 -0.40
N VAL A 55 -10.44 -1.74 0.32
CA VAL A 55 -9.33 -0.79 0.27
C VAL A 55 -8.25 -1.33 -0.67
N VAL A 56 -7.71 -0.46 -1.52
CA VAL A 56 -6.54 -0.74 -2.36
C VAL A 56 -5.44 0.24 -2.00
N CYS A 57 -4.22 -0.24 -1.86
CA CYS A 57 -3.13 0.59 -1.38
C CYS A 57 -1.76 0.14 -1.90
N PHE A 58 -0.73 0.86 -1.46
CA PHE A 58 0.67 0.47 -1.59
C PHE A 58 1.19 -0.08 -0.27
N ASP A 59 2.38 -0.69 -0.38
CA ASP A 59 3.28 -1.15 0.67
C ASP A 59 2.80 -2.39 1.45
N TRP A 60 3.67 -3.39 1.47
CA TRP A 60 3.48 -4.63 2.21
C TRP A 60 4.00 -4.52 3.65
N VAL A 61 3.64 -3.43 4.33
CA VAL A 61 3.95 -3.28 5.75
C VAL A 61 3.04 -4.19 6.61
N PRO A 62 3.50 -4.65 7.79
CA PRO A 62 2.73 -5.57 8.63
C PRO A 62 1.30 -5.13 8.92
N ASP A 63 1.09 -3.82 9.16
CA ASP A 63 -0.24 -3.27 9.46
C ASP A 63 -1.18 -3.40 8.26
N ASN A 64 -0.71 -3.15 7.04
CA ASN A 64 -1.50 -3.35 5.83
C ASN A 64 -1.79 -4.84 5.60
N LEU A 65 -0.76 -5.70 5.72
CA LEU A 65 -0.91 -7.15 5.52
C LEU A 65 -1.90 -7.79 6.51
N GLN A 66 -2.04 -7.24 7.71
CA GLN A 66 -3.05 -7.67 8.67
C GLN A 66 -4.47 -7.50 8.10
N TYR A 67 -4.74 -6.36 7.44
CA TYR A 67 -6.04 -6.10 6.81
C TYR A 67 -6.20 -6.77 5.44
N VAL A 68 -5.11 -7.15 4.77
CA VAL A 68 -5.18 -8.09 3.64
C VAL A 68 -5.66 -9.45 4.13
N ALA A 69 -5.12 -9.95 5.26
CA ALA A 69 -5.49 -11.24 5.82
C ALA A 69 -6.97 -11.30 6.27
N THR A 70 -7.55 -10.18 6.69
CA THR A 70 -8.94 -10.10 7.14
C THR A 70 -9.92 -9.60 6.06
N GLY A 71 -9.39 -9.17 4.89
CA GLY A 71 -10.17 -8.90 3.69
C GLY A 71 -10.68 -7.46 3.53
N GLU A 72 -10.33 -6.53 4.42
CA GLU A 72 -10.65 -5.12 4.26
C GLU A 72 -9.75 -4.48 3.19
N ILE A 73 -8.45 -4.84 3.15
CA ILE A 73 -7.56 -4.51 2.04
C ILE A 73 -7.66 -5.64 1.02
N ILE A 74 -8.25 -5.34 -0.12
CA ILE A 74 -8.45 -6.29 -1.21
C ILE A 74 -7.26 -6.38 -2.17
N GLY A 75 -6.33 -5.44 -2.07
CA GLY A 75 -5.10 -5.45 -2.84
C GLY A 75 -4.09 -4.44 -2.32
N ALA A 76 -2.85 -4.89 -2.10
CA ALA A 76 -1.73 -4.02 -1.78
C ALA A 76 -0.55 -4.27 -2.74
N VAL A 77 0.01 -3.20 -3.26
CA VAL A 77 1.11 -3.24 -4.23
C VAL A 77 2.44 -3.02 -3.52
N SER A 78 3.38 -3.94 -3.69
CA SER A 78 4.78 -3.72 -3.29
C SER A 78 5.50 -2.90 -4.34
N GLN A 79 6.36 -1.98 -3.89
CA GLN A 79 7.21 -1.15 -4.74
C GLN A 79 8.66 -1.64 -4.78
N ASP A 80 8.98 -2.75 -4.13
CA ASP A 80 10.34 -3.31 -3.98
C ASP A 80 11.34 -2.28 -3.41
N PRO A 81 11.10 -1.73 -2.22
CA PRO A 81 11.92 -0.66 -1.65
C PRO A 81 13.37 -1.08 -1.39
N GLU A 82 13.62 -2.35 -1.12
CA GLU A 82 14.97 -2.87 -0.91
C GLU A 82 15.80 -2.77 -2.20
N ASN A 83 15.24 -3.18 -3.32
CA ASN A 83 15.91 -3.10 -4.62
C ASN A 83 16.01 -1.65 -5.12
N MET A 84 15.01 -0.80 -4.85
CA MET A 84 15.11 0.64 -5.10
C MET A 84 16.30 1.26 -4.37
N ALA A 85 16.49 0.95 -3.09
CA ALA A 85 17.61 1.44 -2.30
C ALA A 85 18.95 0.89 -2.83
N TRP A 86 19.02 -0.42 -3.09
CA TRP A 86 20.20 -1.06 -3.63
C TRP A 86 20.64 -0.46 -4.98
N MET A 87 19.73 -0.37 -5.94
CA MET A 87 20.00 0.17 -7.28
C MET A 87 20.45 1.63 -7.20
N SER A 88 19.85 2.43 -6.32
CA SER A 88 20.23 3.82 -6.12
C SER A 88 21.68 3.95 -5.60
N VAL A 89 22.01 3.21 -4.55
CA VAL A 89 23.37 3.22 -3.95
C VAL A 89 24.40 2.69 -4.94
N MET A 90 24.11 1.58 -5.62
CA MET A 90 25.03 0.98 -6.58
C MET A 90 25.25 1.84 -7.81
N SER A 91 24.24 2.56 -8.27
CA SER A 91 24.40 3.50 -9.38
C SER A 91 25.36 4.64 -9.02
N VAL A 92 25.23 5.21 -7.82
CA VAL A 92 26.16 6.25 -7.34
C VAL A 92 27.57 5.70 -7.12
N PHE A 93 27.67 4.52 -6.52
CA PHE A 93 28.96 3.86 -6.29
C PHE A 93 29.70 3.57 -7.61
N ASN A 94 29.03 2.94 -8.58
CA ASN A 94 29.62 2.62 -9.88
C ASN A 94 30.08 3.90 -10.60
N TYR A 95 29.24 4.93 -10.63
CA TYR A 95 29.62 6.22 -11.22
C TYR A 95 30.84 6.84 -10.55
N THR A 96 30.93 6.76 -9.23
CA THR A 96 32.05 7.33 -8.47
C THR A 96 33.35 6.57 -8.72
N VAL A 97 33.30 5.25 -8.87
CA VAL A 97 34.47 4.39 -9.02
C VAL A 97 34.92 4.29 -10.48
N THR A 98 34.00 4.12 -11.40
CA THR A 98 34.30 3.84 -12.82
C THR A 98 34.04 5.02 -13.76
N GLY A 99 33.27 6.02 -13.32
CA GLY A 99 32.76 7.11 -14.17
C GLY A 99 31.59 6.70 -15.09
N GLU A 100 31.15 5.45 -15.02
CA GLU A 100 30.06 4.94 -15.85
C GLU A 100 28.70 5.36 -15.29
N LYS A 101 27.89 5.93 -16.16
CA LYS A 101 26.50 6.27 -15.83
C LYS A 101 25.59 5.06 -16.05
N PRO A 102 24.46 4.99 -15.34
CA PRO A 102 23.43 4.01 -15.64
C PRO A 102 23.00 4.08 -17.10
N GLU A 103 22.63 2.95 -17.70
CA GLU A 103 22.15 2.88 -19.09
C GLU A 103 20.88 3.72 -19.30
N SER A 104 20.09 3.93 -18.24
CA SER A 104 18.87 4.73 -18.27
C SER A 104 18.84 5.73 -17.11
N THR A 105 18.22 6.88 -17.33
CA THR A 105 17.90 7.85 -16.28
C THR A 105 16.72 7.40 -15.40
N HIS A 106 16.01 6.36 -15.83
CA HIS A 106 14.89 5.76 -15.10
C HIS A 106 15.20 4.29 -14.89
N LEU A 107 15.57 3.95 -13.68
CA LEU A 107 15.74 2.56 -13.23
C LEU A 107 14.45 2.15 -12.52
N LEU A 108 13.75 1.20 -13.11
CA LEU A 108 12.49 0.71 -12.57
C LEU A 108 12.74 -0.55 -11.76
N THR A 109 12.06 -0.66 -10.64
CA THR A 109 11.94 -1.89 -9.86
C THR A 109 10.66 -2.61 -10.24
N ASP A 110 10.60 -3.90 -9.95
CA ASP A 110 9.38 -4.68 -10.11
C ASP A 110 8.34 -4.24 -9.08
N SER A 111 7.07 -4.38 -9.46
CA SER A 111 5.96 -4.22 -8.54
C SER A 111 5.18 -5.53 -8.47
N ASP A 112 4.71 -5.89 -7.30
CA ASP A 112 3.90 -7.09 -7.11
C ASP A 112 2.65 -6.78 -6.30
N LEU A 113 1.56 -7.49 -6.59
CA LEU A 113 0.27 -7.32 -5.94
C LEU A 113 0.00 -8.49 -4.99
N VAL A 114 -0.28 -8.19 -3.73
CA VAL A 114 -0.84 -9.15 -2.78
C VAL A 114 -2.34 -8.92 -2.61
N THR A 115 -3.07 -10.02 -2.55
CA THR A 115 -4.50 -10.08 -2.26
C THR A 115 -4.74 -11.07 -1.13
N PRO A 116 -5.93 -11.14 -0.51
CA PRO A 116 -6.24 -12.16 0.49
C PRO A 116 -5.92 -13.59 0.01
N ASP A 117 -6.19 -13.90 -1.24
CA ASP A 117 -5.98 -15.25 -1.80
C ASP A 117 -4.49 -15.58 -2.03
N THR A 118 -3.65 -14.58 -2.27
CA THR A 118 -2.23 -14.77 -2.59
C THR A 118 -1.30 -14.47 -1.42
N LEU A 119 -1.83 -13.99 -0.29
CA LEU A 119 -1.03 -13.56 0.86
C LEU A 119 -0.09 -14.65 1.39
N ALA A 120 -0.62 -15.86 1.59
CA ALA A 120 0.16 -16.97 2.13
C ALA A 120 1.29 -17.45 1.18
N GLU A 121 1.09 -17.30 -0.12
CA GLU A 121 2.10 -17.64 -1.14
C GLU A 121 3.18 -16.56 -1.23
N LYS A 122 2.76 -15.29 -1.27
CA LYS A 122 3.67 -14.17 -1.53
C LYS A 122 4.41 -13.67 -0.29
N VAL A 123 3.82 -13.84 0.88
CA VAL A 123 4.40 -13.42 2.16
C VAL A 123 4.32 -14.56 3.18
N PRO A 124 5.05 -15.68 2.94
CA PRO A 124 4.92 -16.91 3.74
C PRO A 124 5.30 -16.76 5.21
N ASP A 125 6.15 -15.80 5.53
CA ASP A 125 6.58 -15.53 6.92
C ASP A 125 5.63 -14.62 7.69
N PHE A 126 4.63 -14.03 7.02
CA PHE A 126 3.63 -13.20 7.68
C PHE A 126 2.65 -14.06 8.48
N LYS A 127 2.43 -13.65 9.73
CA LYS A 127 1.44 -14.27 10.62
C LYS A 127 0.43 -13.21 11.04
N ALA A 128 -0.80 -13.39 10.62
CA ALA A 128 -1.91 -12.56 11.08
C ALA A 128 -2.08 -12.72 12.60
N GLN A 129 -2.37 -11.61 13.27
CA GLN A 129 -2.61 -11.56 14.72
C GLN A 129 -4.11 -11.65 15.04
#